data_029901906eb057ecf3c7aa14dd727ce6
#
_entry.id   029901906eb057ecf3c7aa14dd727ce6
#
_cell.length_a   1.000
_cell.length_b   1.000
_cell.length_c   1.000
_cell.angle_alpha   90.00
_cell.angle_beta   90.00
_cell.angle_gamma   90.00
#
_symmetry.space_group_name_H-M   'P 1'
#
loop_
_entity.id
_entity.type
_entity.pdbx_description
1 polymer ?
#
loop_
_entity_poly.entity_id
_entity_poly.type
_entity_poly.pdbx_seq_one_letter_code
_entity_poly.pdbx_strand_id
1 'polypeptide(L)'
;MYLKPSTLDQAVSLLAATGGQILAGGTDFYPALGERLPQGDVVDITALDEIRGISIEDGYVRIGGLTTWTEVIHTPLPPCFDALKAAAREVGSVQIQNRGTVAGNLCNASPAADGVPPLLALDAEVELASGEGRRRVPLAQFITGNRRTLRGANEILTAVLIPRRMEDAASAFLKLGARRYLVISISMVAAVVQAEDGRVSEAHIAVGSCSASAKRLGDLEKGLVGVPAKVGIGEAVRAGHLLPLSPIDDVRATADYRRDASLTLVRRALEACIGRH
;
A
#
# COMPACT_ATOMS: atom_id res chain seq x y z
N MET A 1 -25.01 5.95 -16.93
CA MET A 1 -25.96 5.80 -15.80
C MET A 1 -25.20 5.69 -14.47
N TYR A 2 -25.88 5.90 -13.33
CA TYR A 2 -25.35 5.62 -11.98
C TYR A 2 -26.03 4.37 -11.45
N LEU A 3 -25.23 3.32 -11.19
CA LEU A 3 -25.68 1.98 -10.82
C LEU A 3 -25.12 1.66 -9.43
N LYS A 4 -25.98 1.28 -8.49
CA LYS A 4 -25.59 0.97 -7.10
C LYS A 4 -26.04 -0.44 -6.71
N PRO A 5 -25.24 -1.47 -7.05
CA PRO A 5 -25.51 -2.85 -6.65
C PRO A 5 -25.44 -3.04 -5.14
N SER A 6 -26.19 -4.02 -4.63
CA SER A 6 -26.21 -4.40 -3.22
C SER A 6 -25.43 -5.69 -2.92
N THR A 7 -25.04 -6.44 -3.95
CA THR A 7 -24.23 -7.66 -3.83
C THR A 7 -23.06 -7.64 -4.81
N LEU A 8 -22.00 -8.38 -4.50
CA LEU A 8 -20.81 -8.50 -5.36
C LEU A 8 -21.17 -9.10 -6.72
N ASP A 9 -22.04 -10.10 -6.76
CA ASP A 9 -22.47 -10.74 -8.00
C ASP A 9 -23.20 -9.76 -8.92
N GLN A 10 -24.07 -8.90 -8.34
CA GLN A 10 -24.70 -7.82 -9.10
C GLN A 10 -23.68 -6.81 -9.62
N ALA A 11 -22.70 -6.43 -8.78
CA ALA A 11 -21.67 -5.47 -9.16
C ALA A 11 -20.80 -5.98 -10.32
N VAL A 12 -20.37 -7.23 -10.23
CA VAL A 12 -19.59 -7.92 -11.28
C VAL A 12 -20.39 -8.02 -12.57
N SER A 13 -21.69 -8.42 -12.49
CA SER A 13 -22.56 -8.54 -13.66
C SER A 13 -22.79 -7.19 -14.33
N LEU A 14 -23.04 -6.13 -13.56
CA LEU A 14 -23.20 -4.78 -14.07
C LEU A 14 -21.91 -4.26 -14.71
N LEU A 15 -20.76 -4.49 -14.07
CA LEU A 15 -19.46 -4.08 -14.61
C LEU A 15 -19.17 -4.76 -15.96
N ALA A 16 -19.44 -6.05 -16.06
CA ALA A 16 -19.30 -6.81 -17.32
C ALA A 16 -20.24 -6.33 -18.42
N ALA A 17 -21.49 -5.98 -18.07
CA ALA A 17 -22.49 -5.53 -19.04
C ALA A 17 -22.25 -4.11 -19.55
N THR A 18 -21.70 -3.23 -18.71
CA THR A 18 -21.63 -1.79 -19.01
C THR A 18 -20.21 -1.30 -19.31
N GLY A 19 -19.16 -2.00 -18.88
CA GLY A 19 -17.78 -1.49 -18.89
C GLY A 19 -17.62 -0.24 -18.02
N GLY A 20 -18.50 -0.06 -17.03
CA GLY A 20 -18.58 1.15 -16.21
C GLY A 20 -17.36 1.41 -15.34
N GLN A 21 -17.23 2.63 -14.87
CA GLN A 21 -16.18 3.02 -13.92
C GLN A 21 -16.59 2.64 -12.49
N ILE A 22 -15.67 2.01 -11.76
CA ILE A 22 -15.93 1.64 -10.36
C ILE A 22 -15.78 2.87 -9.47
N LEU A 23 -16.79 3.13 -8.65
CA LEU A 23 -16.78 4.12 -7.59
C LEU A 23 -16.78 3.44 -6.22
N ALA A 24 -15.70 3.63 -5.45
CA ALA A 24 -15.58 3.23 -4.04
C ALA A 24 -15.60 4.48 -3.15
N GLY A 25 -14.50 4.82 -2.46
CA GLY A 25 -14.44 6.00 -1.58
C GLY A 25 -14.56 7.36 -2.27
N GLY A 26 -14.33 7.43 -3.57
CA GLY A 26 -14.52 8.64 -4.39
C GLY A 26 -13.41 9.68 -4.28
N THR A 27 -12.43 9.49 -3.40
CA THR A 27 -11.40 10.49 -3.04
C THR A 27 -10.41 10.81 -4.15
N ASP A 28 -10.26 9.96 -5.14
CA ASP A 28 -9.52 10.20 -6.38
C ASP A 28 -10.46 10.30 -7.59
N PHE A 29 -11.60 9.59 -7.56
CA PHE A 29 -12.56 9.55 -8.65
C PHE A 29 -13.10 10.95 -8.97
N TYR A 30 -13.66 11.66 -8.00
CA TYR A 30 -14.20 13.01 -8.21
C TYR A 30 -13.15 14.07 -8.53
N PRO A 31 -12.00 14.14 -7.83
CA PRO A 31 -10.92 15.07 -8.21
C PRO A 31 -10.39 14.86 -9.63
N ALA A 32 -10.36 13.61 -10.13
CA ALA A 32 -9.92 13.33 -11.50
C ALA A 32 -10.91 13.82 -12.58
N LEU A 33 -12.18 13.95 -12.24
CA LEU A 33 -13.19 14.53 -13.15
C LEU A 33 -13.03 16.05 -13.31
N GLY A 34 -12.57 16.76 -12.26
CA GLY A 34 -12.61 18.21 -12.20
C GLY A 34 -14.05 18.70 -12.34
N GLU A 35 -14.32 19.54 -13.33
CA GLU A 35 -15.67 20.05 -13.65
C GLU A 35 -16.46 19.16 -14.63
N ARG A 36 -15.86 18.06 -15.10
CA ARG A 36 -16.50 17.18 -16.08
C ARG A 36 -17.41 16.16 -15.41
N LEU A 37 -18.48 15.79 -16.08
CA LEU A 37 -19.28 14.63 -15.68
C LEU A 37 -18.56 13.32 -16.01
N PRO A 38 -18.83 12.22 -15.25
CA PRO A 38 -18.33 10.91 -15.60
C PRO A 38 -18.74 10.53 -17.04
N GLN A 39 -17.79 10.03 -17.81
CA GLN A 39 -18.07 9.48 -19.12
C GLN A 39 -18.46 8.00 -18.99
N GLY A 40 -19.64 7.65 -19.47
CA GLY A 40 -20.19 6.30 -19.39
C GLY A 40 -20.87 6.00 -18.04
N ASP A 41 -21.00 4.71 -17.74
CA ASP A 41 -21.68 4.24 -16.56
C ASP A 41 -20.76 4.25 -15.34
N VAL A 42 -21.33 4.50 -14.15
CA VAL A 42 -20.64 4.44 -12.86
C VAL A 42 -21.26 3.34 -12.04
N VAL A 43 -20.45 2.36 -11.64
CA VAL A 43 -20.83 1.28 -10.73
C VAL A 43 -20.35 1.65 -9.33
N ASP A 44 -21.27 2.15 -8.51
CA ASP A 44 -21.02 2.51 -7.11
C ASP A 44 -21.08 1.27 -6.22
N ILE A 45 -19.91 0.80 -5.80
CA ILE A 45 -19.77 -0.41 -4.96
C ILE A 45 -19.86 -0.11 -3.45
N THR A 46 -20.16 1.11 -3.03
CA THR A 46 -20.13 1.50 -1.60
C THR A 46 -21.17 0.78 -0.72
N ALA A 47 -22.14 0.11 -1.32
CA ALA A 47 -23.16 -0.66 -0.60
C ALA A 47 -22.80 -2.16 -0.42
N LEU A 48 -21.61 -2.59 -0.88
CA LEU A 48 -21.18 -4.00 -0.78
C LEU A 48 -20.55 -4.28 0.59
N ASP A 49 -21.37 -4.55 1.59
CA ASP A 49 -20.89 -4.82 2.96
C ASP A 49 -20.01 -6.08 3.04
N GLU A 50 -20.24 -7.05 2.16
CA GLU A 50 -19.47 -8.31 2.08
C GLU A 50 -17.98 -8.15 1.74
N ILE A 51 -17.57 -7.02 1.19
CA ILE A 51 -16.17 -6.67 0.92
C ILE A 51 -15.66 -5.53 1.81
N ARG A 52 -16.22 -5.38 3.01
CA ARG A 52 -15.83 -4.37 4.00
C ARG A 52 -15.23 -5.01 5.25
N GLY A 53 -14.44 -4.22 5.96
CA GLY A 53 -13.90 -4.59 7.27
C GLY A 53 -12.61 -5.39 7.21
N ILE A 54 -12.08 -5.74 8.38
CA ILE A 54 -10.85 -6.51 8.55
C ILE A 54 -11.18 -7.76 9.34
N SER A 55 -10.80 -8.92 8.82
CA SER A 55 -10.97 -10.22 9.48
C SER A 55 -9.65 -10.98 9.53
N ILE A 56 -9.54 -11.85 10.54
CA ILE A 56 -8.45 -12.81 10.64
C ILE A 56 -8.99 -14.13 10.11
N GLU A 57 -8.38 -14.61 9.04
CA GLU A 57 -8.69 -15.88 8.40
C GLU A 57 -7.54 -16.86 8.60
N ASP A 58 -7.75 -18.13 8.25
CA ASP A 58 -6.69 -19.12 8.33
C ASP A 58 -5.52 -18.74 7.39
N GLY A 59 -4.36 -18.45 7.99
CA GLY A 59 -3.14 -18.04 7.30
C GLY A 59 -3.08 -16.57 6.82
N TYR A 60 -4.14 -15.78 6.93
CA TYR A 60 -4.18 -14.40 6.43
C TYR A 60 -4.92 -13.44 7.35
N VAL A 61 -4.49 -12.17 7.34
CA VAL A 61 -5.34 -11.04 7.70
C VAL A 61 -5.95 -10.51 6.41
N ARG A 62 -7.28 -10.53 6.33
CA ARG A 62 -8.05 -10.05 5.18
C ARG A 62 -8.50 -8.61 5.43
N ILE A 63 -8.12 -7.70 4.55
CA ILE A 63 -8.62 -6.31 4.51
C ILE A 63 -9.57 -6.21 3.33
N GLY A 64 -10.87 -6.07 3.57
CA GLY A 64 -11.88 -5.97 2.53
C GLY A 64 -11.67 -4.76 1.61
N GLY A 65 -12.09 -4.86 0.35
CA GLY A 65 -11.85 -3.85 -0.68
C GLY A 65 -12.44 -2.48 -0.39
N LEU A 66 -13.52 -2.42 0.42
CA LEU A 66 -14.14 -1.18 0.87
C LEU A 66 -13.68 -0.70 2.25
N THR A 67 -12.71 -1.38 2.87
CA THR A 67 -12.14 -0.95 4.15
C THR A 67 -11.45 0.40 3.98
N THR A 68 -11.84 1.36 4.81
CA THR A 68 -11.29 2.72 4.81
C THR A 68 -9.97 2.80 5.58
N TRP A 69 -9.20 3.86 5.34
CA TRP A 69 -7.98 4.10 6.11
C TRP A 69 -8.26 4.33 7.60
N THR A 70 -9.39 4.97 7.94
CA THR A 70 -9.84 5.14 9.33
C THR A 70 -10.09 3.79 10.01
N GLU A 71 -10.70 2.83 9.33
CA GLU A 71 -10.91 1.48 9.85
C GLU A 71 -9.56 0.77 10.11
N VAL A 72 -8.58 0.89 9.19
CA VAL A 72 -7.22 0.36 9.39
C VAL A 72 -6.55 0.97 10.62
N ILE A 73 -6.66 2.30 10.81
CA ILE A 73 -6.04 3.02 11.94
C ILE A 73 -6.58 2.49 13.28
N HIS A 74 -7.89 2.24 13.36
CA HIS A 74 -8.55 1.93 14.63
C HIS A 74 -8.69 0.44 14.93
N THR A 75 -8.53 -0.44 13.94
CA THR A 75 -8.60 -1.89 14.18
C THR A 75 -7.37 -2.37 14.97
N PRO A 76 -7.53 -3.12 16.07
CA PRO A 76 -6.42 -3.80 16.72
C PRO A 76 -5.78 -4.82 15.77
N LEU A 77 -4.51 -4.63 15.43
CA LEU A 77 -3.74 -5.48 14.54
C LEU A 77 -2.36 -5.73 15.15
N PRO A 78 -1.70 -6.85 14.79
CA PRO A 78 -0.34 -7.18 15.24
C PRO A 78 0.71 -6.10 14.93
N PRO A 79 1.88 -6.09 15.62
CA PRO A 79 2.92 -5.05 15.45
C PRO A 79 3.43 -4.89 14.02
N CYS A 80 3.44 -5.95 13.21
CA CYS A 80 3.81 -5.87 11.80
C CYS A 80 2.94 -4.90 10.97
N PHE A 81 1.73 -4.56 11.45
CA PHE A 81 0.83 -3.59 10.82
C PHE A 81 1.05 -2.14 11.28
N ASP A 82 1.94 -1.86 12.23
CA ASP A 82 2.18 -0.49 12.70
C ASP A 82 2.64 0.44 11.57
N ALA A 83 3.45 -0.08 10.63
CA ALA A 83 3.83 0.65 9.44
C ALA A 83 2.63 1.00 8.56
N LEU A 84 1.67 0.07 8.37
CA LEU A 84 0.45 0.32 7.61
C LEU A 84 -0.44 1.34 8.30
N LYS A 85 -0.59 1.26 9.63
CA LYS A 85 -1.35 2.25 10.41
C LYS A 85 -0.70 3.64 10.38
N ALA A 86 0.64 3.70 10.42
CA ALA A 86 1.37 4.96 10.30
C ALA A 86 1.17 5.57 8.90
N ALA A 87 1.27 4.77 7.84
CA ALA A 87 0.99 5.21 6.47
C ALA A 87 -0.46 5.67 6.29
N ALA A 88 -1.43 4.95 6.88
CA ALA A 88 -2.85 5.30 6.84
C ALA A 88 -3.13 6.71 7.39
N ARG A 89 -2.42 7.13 8.46
CA ARG A 89 -2.52 8.48 9.03
C ARG A 89 -1.94 9.57 8.13
N GLU A 90 -1.07 9.21 7.19
CA GLU A 90 -0.47 10.13 6.21
C GLU A 90 -1.30 10.26 4.93
N VAL A 91 -2.33 9.42 4.73
CA VAL A 91 -3.21 9.48 3.55
C VAL A 91 -4.17 10.67 3.67
N GLY A 92 -3.81 11.77 3.00
CA GLY A 92 -4.66 12.94 2.92
C GLY A 92 -5.05 13.52 4.29
N SER A 93 -6.28 14.00 4.40
CA SER A 93 -6.90 14.49 5.64
C SER A 93 -7.77 13.41 6.30
N VAL A 94 -8.24 13.65 7.52
CA VAL A 94 -9.21 12.76 8.20
C VAL A 94 -10.45 12.50 7.33
N GLN A 95 -10.93 13.50 6.60
CA GLN A 95 -12.07 13.35 5.67
C GLN A 95 -11.75 12.37 4.54
N ILE A 96 -10.51 12.42 4.02
CA ILE A 96 -10.02 11.46 3.01
C ILE A 96 -9.89 10.07 3.64
N GLN A 97 -9.34 9.96 4.85
CA GLN A 97 -9.17 8.68 5.55
C GLN A 97 -10.51 8.00 5.84
N ASN A 98 -11.55 8.78 6.14
CA ASN A 98 -12.92 8.28 6.41
C ASN A 98 -13.61 7.73 5.15
N ARG A 99 -13.15 8.05 3.95
CA ARG A 99 -13.80 7.66 2.69
C ARG A 99 -12.89 6.86 1.77
N GLY A 100 -11.62 7.24 1.69
CA GLY A 100 -10.62 6.54 0.87
C GLY A 100 -10.42 5.11 1.36
N THR A 101 -10.43 4.16 0.42
CA THR A 101 -10.31 2.73 0.72
C THR A 101 -8.91 2.23 0.40
N VAL A 102 -8.48 1.17 1.09
CA VAL A 102 -7.20 0.51 0.82
C VAL A 102 -7.13 0.03 -0.64
N ALA A 103 -8.18 -0.67 -1.11
CA ALA A 103 -8.25 -1.14 -2.50
C ALA A 103 -8.28 0.02 -3.51
N GLY A 104 -9.01 1.10 -3.20
CA GLY A 104 -9.04 2.30 -4.06
C GLY A 104 -7.65 2.91 -4.26
N ASN A 105 -6.83 2.97 -3.19
CA ASN A 105 -5.45 3.44 -3.26
C ASN A 105 -4.57 2.56 -4.16
N LEU A 106 -4.71 1.23 -4.07
CA LEU A 106 -3.99 0.27 -4.90
C LEU A 106 -4.43 0.34 -6.37
N CYS A 107 -5.74 0.40 -6.65
CA CYS A 107 -6.29 0.51 -8.00
C CYS A 107 -5.93 1.85 -8.66
N ASN A 108 -5.86 2.94 -7.88
CA ASN A 108 -5.40 4.23 -8.35
C ASN A 108 -3.92 4.24 -8.75
N ALA A 109 -3.12 3.35 -8.17
CA ALA A 109 -1.73 3.05 -8.52
C ALA A 109 -0.85 4.30 -8.69
N SER A 110 -1.02 5.30 -7.80
CA SER A 110 -0.11 6.45 -7.76
C SER A 110 1.27 6.00 -7.29
N PRO A 111 2.37 6.46 -7.92
CA PRO A 111 3.73 6.23 -7.41
C PRO A 111 3.94 6.71 -5.96
N ALA A 112 3.17 7.72 -5.54
CA ALA A 112 3.20 8.30 -4.20
C ALA A 112 2.04 7.82 -3.31
N ALA A 113 1.47 6.64 -3.57
CA ALA A 113 0.44 6.03 -2.73
C ALA A 113 1.06 5.50 -1.42
N ASP A 114 0.82 6.19 -0.31
CA ASP A 114 1.45 5.91 0.99
C ASP A 114 1.15 4.49 1.50
N GLY A 115 0.02 3.89 1.13
CA GLY A 115 -0.34 2.53 1.53
C GLY A 115 0.43 1.41 0.83
N VAL A 116 1.07 1.69 -0.32
CA VAL A 116 1.72 0.64 -1.12
C VAL A 116 2.99 0.08 -0.46
N PRO A 117 3.96 0.89 0.02
CA PRO A 117 5.18 0.35 0.63
C PRO A 117 4.93 -0.57 1.83
N PRO A 118 4.08 -0.24 2.83
CA PRO A 118 3.84 -1.15 3.94
C PRO A 118 3.13 -2.45 3.50
N LEU A 119 2.20 -2.40 2.55
CA LEU A 119 1.56 -3.61 2.03
C LEU A 119 2.53 -4.48 1.23
N LEU A 120 3.49 -3.88 0.49
CA LEU A 120 4.58 -4.63 -0.15
C LEU A 120 5.52 -5.28 0.88
N ALA A 121 5.87 -4.56 1.95
CA ALA A 121 6.70 -5.10 3.01
C ALA A 121 6.00 -6.22 3.80
N LEU A 122 4.68 -6.26 3.79
CA LEU A 122 3.85 -7.32 4.38
C LEU A 122 3.58 -8.48 3.41
N ASP A 123 4.20 -8.51 2.21
CA ASP A 123 3.96 -9.50 1.16
C ASP A 123 2.47 -9.68 0.80
N ALA A 124 1.73 -8.58 0.77
CA ALA A 124 0.31 -8.61 0.49
C ALA A 124 -0.01 -9.15 -0.91
N GLU A 125 -1.12 -9.85 -1.02
CA GLU A 125 -1.78 -10.21 -2.26
C GLU A 125 -3.07 -9.43 -2.42
N VAL A 126 -3.53 -9.19 -3.64
CA VAL A 126 -4.86 -8.67 -3.93
C VAL A 126 -5.77 -9.79 -4.43
N GLU A 127 -7.01 -9.82 -3.96
CA GLU A 127 -8.06 -10.69 -4.47
C GLU A 127 -8.93 -9.89 -5.45
N LEU A 128 -9.08 -10.42 -6.65
CA LEU A 128 -9.89 -9.87 -7.73
C LEU A 128 -11.06 -10.81 -8.02
N ALA A 129 -12.27 -10.26 -8.16
CA ALA A 129 -13.47 -11.01 -8.52
C ALA A 129 -14.03 -10.54 -9.85
N SER A 130 -14.48 -11.49 -10.67
CA SER A 130 -15.16 -11.29 -11.94
C SER A 130 -16.28 -12.34 -12.12
N GLY A 131 -17.02 -12.29 -13.22
CA GLY A 131 -17.99 -13.32 -13.58
C GLY A 131 -17.39 -14.71 -13.79
N GLU A 132 -16.08 -14.81 -13.98
CA GLU A 132 -15.34 -16.07 -14.15
C GLU A 132 -14.85 -16.65 -12.81
N GLY A 133 -15.06 -15.93 -11.69
CA GLY A 133 -14.62 -16.32 -10.36
C GLY A 133 -13.65 -15.35 -9.70
N ARG A 134 -12.86 -15.87 -8.77
CA ARG A 134 -11.88 -15.09 -8.02
C ARG A 134 -10.45 -15.55 -8.34
N ARG A 135 -9.52 -14.59 -8.38
CA ARG A 135 -8.08 -14.86 -8.49
C ARG A 135 -7.28 -13.98 -7.54
N ARG A 136 -6.09 -14.45 -7.14
CA ARG A 136 -5.14 -13.70 -6.32
C ARG A 136 -3.93 -13.30 -7.14
N VAL A 137 -3.40 -12.11 -6.85
CA VAL A 137 -2.20 -11.58 -7.50
C VAL A 137 -1.31 -10.99 -6.41
N PRO A 138 -0.02 -11.35 -6.31
CA PRO A 138 0.92 -10.69 -5.43
C PRO A 138 0.97 -9.18 -5.71
N LEU A 139 0.91 -8.36 -4.66
CA LEU A 139 0.91 -6.89 -4.81
C LEU A 139 2.13 -6.39 -5.59
N ALA A 140 3.28 -7.06 -5.43
CA ALA A 140 4.51 -6.76 -6.17
C ALA A 140 4.35 -6.87 -7.71
N GLN A 141 3.39 -7.67 -8.17
CA GLN A 141 3.06 -7.83 -9.60
C GLN A 141 1.84 -7.00 -10.00
N PHE A 142 0.94 -6.71 -9.06
CA PHE A 142 -0.34 -6.05 -9.33
C PHE A 142 -0.17 -4.63 -9.89
N ILE A 143 0.71 -3.82 -9.29
CA ILE A 143 1.01 -2.45 -9.76
C ILE A 143 2.13 -2.50 -10.79
N THR A 144 1.76 -2.33 -12.06
CA THR A 144 2.69 -2.45 -13.19
C THR A 144 3.37 -1.14 -13.58
N GLY A 145 2.92 0.00 -13.02
CA GLY A 145 3.49 1.32 -13.27
C GLY A 145 2.57 2.44 -12.80
N ASN A 146 2.93 3.68 -13.13
CA ASN A 146 2.13 4.85 -12.78
C ASN A 146 0.71 4.72 -13.36
N ARG A 147 -0.31 4.68 -12.48
CA ARG A 147 -1.73 4.54 -12.84
C ARG A 147 -2.04 3.28 -13.66
N ARG A 148 -1.25 2.21 -13.50
CA ARG A 148 -1.44 0.95 -14.21
C ARG A 148 -1.37 -0.23 -13.27
N THR A 149 -2.32 -1.13 -13.39
CA THR A 149 -2.44 -2.37 -12.61
C THR A 149 -2.76 -3.55 -13.51
N LEU A 150 -2.67 -4.77 -12.95
CA LEU A 150 -3.12 -6.00 -13.59
C LEU A 150 -4.64 -6.26 -13.41
N ARG A 151 -5.40 -5.33 -12.84
CA ARG A 151 -6.86 -5.45 -12.74
C ARG A 151 -7.49 -5.44 -14.14
N GLY A 152 -8.21 -6.48 -14.48
CA GLY A 152 -9.01 -6.51 -15.70
C GLY A 152 -10.17 -5.50 -15.66
N ALA A 153 -10.69 -5.12 -16.82
CA ALA A 153 -11.79 -4.15 -16.93
C ALA A 153 -13.04 -4.61 -16.13
N ASN A 154 -13.31 -5.92 -16.14
CA ASN A 154 -14.48 -6.55 -15.51
C ASN A 154 -14.18 -7.13 -14.11
N GLU A 155 -13.08 -6.71 -13.49
CA GLU A 155 -12.69 -7.19 -12.15
C GLU A 155 -12.91 -6.14 -11.09
N ILE A 156 -13.32 -6.57 -9.89
CA ILE A 156 -13.42 -5.77 -8.68
C ILE A 156 -12.36 -6.29 -7.69
N LEU A 157 -11.54 -5.41 -7.11
CA LEU A 157 -10.63 -5.75 -6.01
C LEU A 157 -11.45 -5.91 -4.73
N THR A 158 -11.63 -7.14 -4.29
CA THR A 158 -12.49 -7.51 -3.16
C THR A 158 -11.79 -7.55 -1.83
N ALA A 159 -10.47 -7.80 -1.83
CA ALA A 159 -9.67 -7.81 -0.61
C ALA A 159 -8.18 -7.62 -0.88
N VAL A 160 -7.48 -7.20 0.18
CA VAL A 160 -6.03 -7.33 0.34
C VAL A 160 -5.77 -8.40 1.39
N LEU A 161 -4.98 -9.40 1.06
CA LEU A 161 -4.66 -10.55 1.90
C LEU A 161 -3.21 -10.44 2.37
N ILE A 162 -2.98 -10.45 3.67
CA ILE A 162 -1.65 -10.33 4.26
C ILE A 162 -1.32 -11.63 4.98
N PRO A 163 -0.23 -12.34 4.59
CA PRO A 163 0.21 -13.55 5.28
C PRO A 163 0.55 -13.29 6.74
N ARG A 164 0.17 -14.22 7.64
CA ARG A 164 0.37 -14.07 9.08
C ARG A 164 1.75 -14.50 9.59
N ARG A 165 2.68 -14.83 8.71
CA ARG A 165 3.99 -15.38 9.06
C ARG A 165 4.94 -14.45 9.83
N MET A 166 4.70 -13.13 9.79
CA MET A 166 5.52 -12.11 10.48
C MET A 166 4.70 -11.27 11.47
N GLU A 167 3.70 -11.84 12.14
CA GLU A 167 2.78 -11.07 13.00
C GLU A 167 3.51 -10.34 14.14
N ASP A 168 4.54 -10.95 14.71
CA ASP A 168 5.33 -10.40 15.83
C ASP A 168 6.47 -9.48 15.38
N ALA A 169 6.65 -9.29 14.06
CA ALA A 169 7.69 -8.44 13.53
C ALA A 169 7.44 -6.97 13.88
N ALA A 170 8.48 -6.26 14.26
CA ALA A 170 8.42 -4.80 14.38
C ALA A 170 8.31 -4.16 13.00
N SER A 171 7.55 -3.07 12.90
CA SER A 171 7.42 -2.36 11.64
C SER A 171 7.43 -0.84 11.81
N ALA A 172 7.90 -0.13 10.79
CA ALA A 172 7.97 1.32 10.78
C ALA A 172 7.66 1.87 9.37
N PHE A 173 6.98 3.02 9.33
CA PHE A 173 6.78 3.81 8.12
C PHE A 173 7.29 5.22 8.32
N LEU A 174 8.11 5.70 7.39
CA LEU A 174 8.64 7.05 7.38
C LEU A 174 8.35 7.71 6.03
N LYS A 175 7.97 8.99 6.09
CA LYS A 175 7.61 9.79 4.93
C LYS A 175 8.37 11.10 4.94
N LEU A 176 8.88 11.49 3.78
CA LEU A 176 9.40 12.82 3.49
C LEU A 176 8.50 13.53 2.51
N GLY A 177 8.04 14.70 2.86
CA GLY A 177 7.30 15.63 2.00
C GLY A 177 7.84 17.05 2.19
N ALA A 178 7.39 17.99 1.36
CA ALA A 178 7.77 19.41 1.46
C ALA A 178 7.21 20.10 2.72
N ARG A 179 6.26 19.47 3.40
CA ARG A 179 5.67 19.90 4.68
C ARG A 179 5.22 18.66 5.47
N ARG A 180 4.81 18.86 6.74
CA ARG A 180 4.46 17.74 7.61
C ARG A 180 3.16 17.02 7.24
N TYR A 181 2.12 17.75 6.85
CA TYR A 181 0.78 17.20 6.60
C TYR A 181 0.25 17.57 5.23
N LEU A 182 -0.70 16.77 4.74
CA LEU A 182 -1.42 17.00 3.48
C LEU A 182 -0.46 17.27 2.31
N VAL A 183 0.49 16.38 2.12
CA VAL A 183 1.55 16.53 1.13
C VAL A 183 1.79 15.23 0.39
N ILE A 184 2.11 15.33 -0.90
CA ILE A 184 2.55 14.19 -1.71
C ILE A 184 3.99 13.84 -1.31
N SER A 185 4.26 12.56 -1.10
CA SER A 185 5.57 12.05 -0.68
C SER A 185 6.65 12.33 -1.72
N ILE A 186 7.76 12.88 -1.28
CA ILE A 186 9.03 12.97 -2.04
C ILE A 186 9.71 11.61 -2.03
N SER A 187 9.75 11.00 -0.85
CA SER A 187 10.17 9.61 -0.62
C SER A 187 9.41 9.06 0.57
N MET A 188 9.16 7.77 0.60
CA MET A 188 8.56 7.06 1.72
C MET A 188 9.10 5.63 1.81
N VAL A 189 9.26 5.16 3.03
CA VAL A 189 9.86 3.85 3.33
C VAL A 189 9.01 3.12 4.34
N ALA A 190 8.73 1.86 4.08
CA ALA A 190 8.22 0.91 5.07
C ALA A 190 9.26 -0.18 5.31
N ALA A 191 9.49 -0.52 6.58
CA ALA A 191 10.30 -1.63 7.01
C ALA A 191 9.49 -2.54 7.93
N VAL A 192 9.66 -3.86 7.78
CA VAL A 192 9.16 -4.90 8.67
C VAL A 192 10.35 -5.77 9.01
N VAL A 193 10.67 -5.95 10.29
CA VAL A 193 11.86 -6.67 10.76
C VAL A 193 11.47 -7.67 11.83
N GLN A 194 11.74 -8.94 11.56
CA GLN A 194 11.65 -10.03 12.51
C GLN A 194 13.04 -10.28 13.11
N ALA A 195 13.11 -10.42 14.42
CA ALA A 195 14.34 -10.74 15.11
C ALA A 195 14.15 -11.97 16.00
N GLU A 196 15.13 -12.85 15.97
CA GLU A 196 15.22 -14.05 16.80
C GLU A 196 16.62 -14.12 17.41
N ASP A 197 16.73 -14.45 18.68
CA ASP A 197 18.01 -14.53 19.41
C ASP A 197 18.90 -13.29 19.25
N GLY A 198 18.27 -12.10 19.20
CA GLY A 198 18.99 -10.82 19.05
C GLY A 198 19.58 -10.58 17.65
N ARG A 199 19.15 -11.34 16.65
CA ARG A 199 19.57 -11.19 15.24
C ARG A 199 18.35 -11.08 14.35
N VAL A 200 18.51 -10.39 13.22
CA VAL A 200 17.48 -10.34 12.18
C VAL A 200 17.30 -11.72 11.57
N SER A 201 16.11 -12.32 11.70
CA SER A 201 15.74 -13.57 11.02
C SER A 201 15.10 -13.30 9.66
N GLU A 202 14.32 -12.23 9.55
CA GLU A 202 13.70 -11.80 8.29
C GLU A 202 13.54 -10.27 8.27
N ALA A 203 13.71 -9.65 7.10
CA ALA A 203 13.52 -8.21 6.92
C ALA A 203 12.92 -7.91 5.56
N HIS A 204 11.93 -7.01 5.54
CA HIS A 204 11.28 -6.53 4.33
C HIS A 204 11.30 -5.01 4.29
N ILE A 205 11.86 -4.43 3.23
CA ILE A 205 12.02 -2.98 3.08
C ILE A 205 11.48 -2.54 1.73
N ALA A 206 10.49 -1.66 1.73
CA ALA A 206 9.89 -1.12 0.52
C ALA A 206 10.01 0.40 0.46
N VAL A 207 10.35 0.93 -0.72
CA VAL A 207 10.49 2.37 -0.99
C VAL A 207 9.47 2.81 -2.03
N GLY A 208 8.68 3.84 -1.73
CA GLY A 208 7.74 4.47 -2.64
C GLY A 208 8.16 5.88 -3.06
N SER A 209 7.47 6.45 -4.04
CA SER A 209 7.73 7.76 -4.67
C SER A 209 9.09 7.88 -5.40
N CYS A 210 9.88 6.84 -5.43
CA CYS A 210 11.22 6.83 -6.04
C CYS A 210 11.33 5.88 -7.24
N SER A 211 10.19 5.50 -7.82
CA SER A 211 10.05 4.70 -9.04
C SER A 211 8.61 4.78 -9.53
N ALA A 212 8.32 4.29 -10.73
CA ALA A 212 6.96 4.24 -11.29
C ALA A 212 5.98 3.41 -10.44
N SER A 213 6.49 2.44 -9.68
CA SER A 213 5.81 1.71 -8.60
C SER A 213 6.76 1.54 -7.42
N ALA A 214 6.26 1.40 -6.20
CA ALA A 214 7.10 1.12 -5.03
C ALA A 214 7.91 -0.17 -5.23
N LYS A 215 9.12 -0.21 -4.67
CA LYS A 215 10.09 -1.30 -4.86
C LYS A 215 10.56 -1.86 -3.54
N ARG A 216 10.66 -3.19 -3.46
CA ARG A 216 11.38 -3.90 -2.40
C ARG A 216 12.89 -3.81 -2.63
N LEU A 217 13.67 -3.74 -1.56
CA LEU A 217 15.14 -3.67 -1.59
C LEU A 217 15.73 -5.07 -1.27
N GLY A 218 15.49 -6.04 -2.15
CA GLY A 218 15.76 -7.46 -1.90
C GLY A 218 17.22 -7.78 -1.55
N ASP A 219 18.20 -7.07 -2.10
CA ASP A 219 19.62 -7.30 -1.75
C ASP A 219 19.93 -6.80 -0.33
N LEU A 220 19.32 -5.68 0.10
CA LEU A 220 19.39 -5.21 1.48
C LEU A 220 18.74 -6.22 2.43
N GLU A 221 17.54 -6.68 2.09
CA GLU A 221 16.77 -7.64 2.89
C GLU A 221 17.57 -8.90 3.17
N LYS A 222 18.17 -9.48 2.12
CA LYS A 222 19.08 -10.65 2.25
C LYS A 222 20.32 -10.35 3.09
N GLY A 223 20.90 -9.16 2.91
CA GLY A 223 22.10 -8.74 3.62
C GLY A 223 21.87 -8.46 5.10
N LEU A 224 20.63 -8.23 5.52
CA LEU A 224 20.27 -8.01 6.93
C LEU A 224 20.10 -9.31 7.73
N VAL A 225 19.82 -10.44 7.09
CA VAL A 225 19.65 -11.71 7.79
C VAL A 225 20.92 -12.07 8.54
N GLY A 226 20.78 -12.39 9.83
CA GLY A 226 21.89 -12.71 10.74
C GLY A 226 22.63 -11.48 11.33
N VAL A 227 22.32 -10.26 10.88
CA VAL A 227 22.86 -9.02 11.46
C VAL A 227 22.30 -8.84 12.88
N PRO A 228 23.11 -8.37 13.86
CA PRO A 228 22.60 -8.08 15.20
C PRO A 228 21.44 -7.05 15.16
N ALA A 229 20.31 -7.42 15.75
CA ALA A 229 19.12 -6.57 15.86
C ALA A 229 19.29 -5.57 17.01
N LYS A 230 20.14 -4.56 16.82
CA LYS A 230 20.48 -3.54 17.82
C LYS A 230 20.62 -2.15 17.17
N VAL A 231 20.65 -1.11 18.01
CA VAL A 231 20.93 0.24 17.59
C VAL A 231 22.21 0.28 16.74
N GLY A 232 22.17 1.02 15.64
CA GLY A 232 23.23 1.05 14.62
C GLY A 232 22.98 0.12 13.42
N ILE A 233 21.87 -0.65 13.40
CA ILE A 233 21.53 -1.53 12.26
C ILE A 233 21.44 -0.76 10.93
N GLY A 234 21.03 0.51 10.98
CA GLY A 234 20.96 1.39 9.82
C GLY A 234 22.29 1.59 9.11
N GLU A 235 23.43 1.37 9.78
CA GLU A 235 24.76 1.47 9.19
C GLU A 235 25.04 0.35 8.16
N ALA A 236 24.29 -0.75 8.20
CA ALA A 236 24.35 -1.80 7.19
C ALA A 236 23.86 -1.32 5.81
N VAL A 237 23.08 -0.26 5.75
CA VAL A 237 22.49 0.26 4.49
C VAL A 237 23.52 1.05 3.70
N ARG A 238 23.77 0.64 2.45
CA ARG A 238 24.67 1.27 1.49
C ARG A 238 23.89 1.86 0.32
N ALA A 239 24.45 2.84 -0.36
CA ALA A 239 23.86 3.44 -1.57
C ALA A 239 23.58 2.39 -2.67
N GLY A 240 24.41 1.35 -2.80
CA GLY A 240 24.22 0.26 -3.74
C GLY A 240 22.90 -0.50 -3.55
N HIS A 241 22.35 -0.57 -2.33
CA HIS A 241 21.06 -1.21 -2.07
C HIS A 241 19.88 -0.47 -2.69
N LEU A 242 20.06 0.81 -3.09
CA LEU A 242 19.03 1.64 -3.71
C LEU A 242 19.05 1.58 -5.25
N LEU A 243 19.90 0.78 -5.86
CA LEU A 243 19.98 0.60 -7.33
C LEU A 243 18.64 0.21 -7.99
N PRO A 244 17.74 -0.57 -7.35
CA PRO A 244 16.43 -0.86 -7.92
C PRO A 244 15.51 0.36 -8.08
N LEU A 245 15.84 1.49 -7.46
CA LEU A 245 15.06 2.72 -7.54
C LEU A 245 15.40 3.52 -8.80
N SER A 246 14.38 4.06 -9.45
CA SER A 246 14.49 4.93 -10.62
C SER A 246 13.67 6.21 -10.42
N PRO A 247 14.11 7.09 -9.50
CA PRO A 247 13.41 8.35 -9.23
C PRO A 247 13.51 9.31 -10.40
N ILE A 248 12.53 10.19 -10.51
CA ILE A 248 12.46 11.24 -11.53
C ILE A 248 12.71 12.62 -10.90
N ASP A 249 13.12 13.57 -11.72
CA ASP A 249 13.06 14.99 -11.40
C ASP A 249 11.64 15.50 -11.59
N ASP A 250 11.12 16.21 -10.60
CA ASP A 250 9.85 16.93 -10.71
C ASP A 250 9.87 18.19 -9.83
N VAL A 251 8.73 18.90 -9.79
CA VAL A 251 8.57 20.14 -8.99
C VAL A 251 8.79 19.96 -7.49
N ARG A 252 8.85 18.71 -7.00
CA ARG A 252 8.99 18.38 -5.57
C ARG A 252 10.44 18.15 -5.18
N ALA A 253 11.22 17.49 -6.04
CA ALA A 253 12.62 17.17 -5.77
C ALA A 253 13.31 16.59 -7.01
N THR A 254 14.64 16.67 -7.03
CA THR A 254 15.48 16.00 -8.03
C THR A 254 15.59 14.50 -7.72
N ALA A 255 15.95 13.72 -8.73
CA ALA A 255 16.20 12.28 -8.59
C ALA A 255 17.31 11.98 -7.58
N ASP A 256 18.39 12.77 -7.58
CA ASP A 256 19.50 12.61 -6.67
C ASP A 256 19.10 12.90 -5.21
N TYR A 257 18.34 13.96 -4.97
CA TYR A 257 17.80 14.25 -3.64
C TYR A 257 16.89 13.13 -3.14
N ARG A 258 16.05 12.56 -4.01
CA ARG A 258 15.18 11.42 -3.65
C ARG A 258 15.98 10.18 -3.27
N ARG A 259 17.10 9.90 -3.96
CA ARG A 259 18.00 8.78 -3.59
C ARG A 259 18.66 8.99 -2.24
N ASP A 260 19.23 10.18 -1.99
CA ASP A 260 19.88 10.50 -0.73
C ASP A 260 18.88 10.46 0.44
N ALA A 261 17.71 11.08 0.25
CA ALA A 261 16.63 11.03 1.23
C ALA A 261 16.16 9.60 1.52
N SER A 262 16.02 8.76 0.47
CA SER A 262 15.63 7.35 0.63
C SER A 262 16.66 6.58 1.44
N LEU A 263 17.96 6.79 1.21
CA LEU A 263 19.04 6.17 1.99
C LEU A 263 18.90 6.50 3.47
N THR A 264 18.69 7.77 3.77
CA THR A 264 18.48 8.25 5.14
C THR A 264 17.21 7.68 5.78
N LEU A 265 16.09 7.64 5.02
CA LEU A 265 14.82 7.10 5.52
C LEU A 265 14.90 5.59 5.77
N VAL A 266 15.56 4.82 4.90
CA VAL A 266 15.74 3.37 5.08
C VAL A 266 16.54 3.10 6.36
N ARG A 267 17.64 3.80 6.59
CA ARG A 267 18.43 3.70 7.83
C ARG A 267 17.57 3.97 9.06
N ARG A 268 16.84 5.08 9.06
CA ARG A 268 15.95 5.48 10.17
C ARG A 268 14.79 4.52 10.38
N ALA A 269 14.22 3.94 9.32
CA ALA A 269 13.13 2.98 9.43
C ALA A 269 13.60 1.68 10.10
N LEU A 270 14.80 1.19 9.77
CA LEU A 270 15.42 0.04 10.45
C LEU A 270 15.68 0.34 11.93
N GLU A 271 16.27 1.51 12.26
CA GLU A 271 16.47 1.92 13.65
C GLU A 271 15.14 1.98 14.43
N ALA A 272 14.07 2.50 13.80
CA ALA A 272 12.75 2.58 14.42
C ALA A 272 12.11 1.20 14.68
N CYS A 273 12.43 0.19 13.88
CA CYS A 273 11.99 -1.18 14.15
C CYS A 273 12.70 -1.78 15.38
N ILE A 274 13.97 -1.43 15.60
CA ILE A 274 14.77 -1.99 16.70
C ILE A 274 14.54 -1.24 18.03
N GLY A 275 14.32 0.07 17.98
CA GLY A 275 14.14 0.89 19.19
C GLY A 275 12.79 0.75 19.91
N ARG A 276 11.95 -0.18 19.50
CA ARG A 276 10.63 -0.45 20.11
C ARG A 276 10.63 -1.63 21.09
N HIS A 277 11.81 -2.20 21.36
CA HIS A 277 12.00 -3.31 22.35
C HIS A 277 12.46 -2.80 23.69
#